data_93ba5e70aa03d384086fbd6c592528dc
#
_entry.id   93ba5e70aa03d384086fbd6c592528dc
#
_cell.length_a   1.000
_cell.length_b   1.000
_cell.length_c   1.000
_cell.angle_alpha   90.00
_cell.angle_beta   90.00
_cell.angle_gamma   90.00
#
_symmetry.space_group_name_H-M   'P 1'
#
loop_
_entity.id
_entity.type
_entity.pdbx_description
1 polymer ?
#
loop_
_entity_poly.entity_id
_entity_poly.type
_entity_poly.pdbx_seq_one_letter_code
_entity_poly.pdbx_strand_id
1 'polypeptide(L)'
;MRDALALAVTPNLCTYQTRAGELSMWKGAAAANGARQGIFAALLASKGMTGPFAAFDGIYGLWNQTVKNKHSIAPLSFGKSLFAVEQTNIKMFPVRDSCQLPVQTARDLRKKIA
;
A
#
# COMPACT_ATOMS: atom_id res chain seq x y z
N MET A 1 -4.64 19.37 -2.54
CA MET A 1 -4.30 18.10 -1.86
C MET A 1 -5.53 17.30 -1.42
N ARG A 2 -6.51 17.90 -0.73
CA ARG A 2 -7.76 17.22 -0.33
C ARG A 2 -8.42 16.48 -1.49
N ASP A 3 -8.64 17.16 -2.61
CA ASP A 3 -9.31 16.58 -3.78
C ASP A 3 -8.50 15.44 -4.41
N ALA A 4 -7.18 15.54 -4.47
CA ALA A 4 -6.33 14.47 -4.95
C ALA A 4 -6.47 13.19 -4.10
N LEU A 5 -6.50 13.33 -2.77
CA LEU A 5 -6.72 12.20 -1.87
C LEU A 5 -8.12 11.61 -2.03
N ALA A 6 -9.15 12.45 -2.13
CA ALA A 6 -10.52 12.00 -2.35
C ALA A 6 -10.69 11.26 -3.68
N LEU A 7 -10.12 11.80 -4.76
CA LEU A 7 -10.11 11.17 -6.09
C LEU A 7 -9.28 9.87 -6.14
N ALA A 8 -8.22 9.77 -5.33
CA ALA A 8 -7.43 8.55 -5.25
C ALA A 8 -8.18 7.42 -4.54
N VAL A 9 -8.94 7.76 -3.50
CA VAL A 9 -9.60 6.76 -2.63
C VAL A 9 -10.95 6.33 -3.17
N THR A 10 -11.82 7.26 -3.54
CA THR A 10 -13.22 6.98 -3.82
C THR A 10 -13.46 5.92 -4.90
N PRO A 11 -12.78 5.96 -6.07
CA PRO A 11 -13.01 4.97 -7.12
C PRO A 11 -12.11 3.73 -7.04
N ASN A 12 -11.17 3.65 -6.07
CA ASN A 12 -10.06 2.70 -6.14
C ASN A 12 -9.94 1.78 -4.91
N LEU A 13 -11.05 1.35 -4.34
CA LEU A 13 -11.01 0.37 -3.25
C LEU A 13 -10.53 -0.99 -3.76
N CYS A 14 -9.36 -1.42 -3.28
CA CYS A 14 -8.81 -2.73 -3.58
C CYS A 14 -9.36 -3.78 -2.60
N THR A 15 -9.91 -4.86 -3.12
CA THR A 15 -10.34 -5.98 -2.29
C THR A 15 -9.14 -6.81 -1.81
N TYR A 16 -9.24 -7.40 -0.63
CA TYR A 16 -8.23 -8.31 -0.09
C TYR A 16 -8.11 -9.62 -0.92
N GLN A 17 -9.05 -9.87 -1.82
CA GLN A 17 -9.06 -11.05 -2.68
C GLN A 17 -7.77 -11.21 -3.51
N THR A 18 -7.05 -10.13 -3.78
CA THR A 18 -5.74 -10.19 -4.42
C THR A 18 -4.69 -11.02 -3.66
N ARG A 19 -4.95 -11.33 -2.39
CA ARG A 19 -4.03 -12.02 -1.46
C ARG A 19 -4.65 -13.24 -0.80
N ALA A 20 -5.87 -13.60 -1.16
CA ALA A 20 -6.62 -14.73 -0.59
C ALA A 20 -6.84 -15.82 -1.65
N GLY A 21 -6.82 -17.08 -1.22
CA GLY A 21 -7.00 -18.22 -2.10
C GLY A 21 -5.82 -18.43 -3.06
N GLU A 22 -6.11 -18.86 -4.28
CA GLU A 22 -5.12 -19.02 -5.34
C GLU A 22 -4.61 -17.65 -5.80
N LEU A 23 -3.29 -17.48 -5.77
CA LEU A 23 -2.65 -16.19 -6.06
C LEU A 23 -2.54 -15.98 -7.56
N SER A 24 -3.05 -14.85 -8.03
CA SER A 24 -2.87 -14.41 -9.41
C SER A 24 -1.64 -13.48 -9.55
N MET A 25 -1.22 -13.24 -10.78
CA MET A 25 -0.18 -12.26 -11.11
C MET A 25 -0.53 -10.84 -10.63
N TRP A 26 -1.82 -10.54 -10.48
CA TRP A 26 -2.30 -9.24 -10.00
C TRP A 26 -1.77 -8.88 -8.60
N LYS A 27 -1.44 -9.85 -7.77
CA LYS A 27 -0.80 -9.60 -6.48
C LYS A 27 0.48 -8.77 -6.60
N GLY A 28 1.28 -9.02 -7.63
CA GLY A 28 2.49 -8.24 -7.92
C GLY A 28 2.21 -6.84 -8.45
N ALA A 29 1.10 -6.66 -9.15
CA ALA A 29 0.71 -5.38 -9.76
C ALA A 29 -0.07 -4.45 -8.81
N ALA A 30 -0.58 -4.94 -7.68
CA ALA A 30 -1.50 -4.19 -6.82
C ALA A 30 -0.89 -2.87 -6.30
N ALA A 31 0.37 -2.88 -5.84
CA ALA A 31 1.05 -1.69 -5.36
C ALA A 31 1.34 -0.69 -6.50
N ALA A 32 1.77 -1.18 -7.66
CA ALA A 32 2.00 -0.36 -8.84
C ALA A 32 0.70 0.29 -9.33
N ASN A 33 -0.43 -0.44 -9.28
CA ASN A 33 -1.74 0.13 -9.60
C ASN A 33 -2.12 1.24 -8.61
N GLY A 34 -1.87 1.06 -7.31
CA GLY A 34 -2.12 2.10 -6.31
C GLY A 34 -1.32 3.38 -6.60
N ALA A 35 -0.03 3.25 -6.93
CA ALA A 35 0.82 4.38 -7.31
C ALA A 35 0.30 5.09 -8.58
N ARG A 36 -0.06 4.32 -9.62
CA ARG A 36 -0.67 4.86 -10.84
C ARG A 36 -1.94 5.67 -10.54
N GLN A 37 -2.83 5.15 -9.72
CA GLN A 37 -4.08 5.83 -9.36
C GLN A 37 -3.82 7.11 -8.55
N GLY A 38 -2.84 7.09 -7.63
CA GLY A 38 -2.44 8.29 -6.89
C GLY A 38 -1.93 9.41 -7.79
N ILE A 39 -1.05 9.08 -8.76
CA ILE A 39 -0.54 10.06 -9.73
C ILE A 39 -1.69 10.60 -10.59
N PHE A 40 -2.57 9.73 -11.09
CA PHE A 40 -3.71 10.13 -11.92
C PHE A 40 -4.66 11.06 -11.16
N ALA A 41 -5.00 10.74 -9.91
CA ALA A 41 -5.82 11.58 -9.05
C ALA A 41 -5.17 12.95 -8.79
N ALA A 42 -3.87 13.00 -8.57
CA ALA A 42 -3.13 14.26 -8.39
C ALA A 42 -3.19 15.13 -9.66
N LEU A 43 -3.03 14.53 -10.83
CA LEU A 43 -3.14 15.23 -12.12
C LEU A 43 -4.55 15.78 -12.34
N LEU A 44 -5.59 15.00 -12.07
CA LEU A 44 -6.98 15.45 -12.17
C LEU A 44 -7.25 16.64 -11.24
N ALA A 45 -6.82 16.54 -9.98
CA ALA A 45 -6.97 17.62 -9.01
C ALA A 45 -6.19 18.87 -9.41
N SER A 46 -5.01 18.72 -10.02
CA SER A 46 -4.21 19.86 -10.53
C SER A 46 -4.91 20.60 -11.68
N LYS A 47 -5.81 19.92 -12.40
CA LYS A 47 -6.66 20.51 -13.45
C LYS A 47 -8.01 21.02 -12.94
N GLY A 48 -8.19 21.07 -11.61
CA GLY A 48 -9.40 21.61 -10.98
C GLY A 48 -10.51 20.60 -10.73
N MET A 49 -10.29 19.31 -11.00
CA MET A 49 -11.29 18.30 -10.67
C MET A 49 -11.43 18.16 -9.16
N THR A 50 -12.65 18.24 -8.65
CA THR A 50 -12.94 18.09 -7.22
C THR A 50 -13.34 16.65 -6.90
N GLY A 51 -12.94 16.18 -5.72
CA GLY A 51 -13.38 14.91 -5.15
C GLY A 51 -14.47 15.09 -4.08
N PRO A 52 -15.09 13.99 -3.63
CA PRO A 52 -16.07 14.03 -2.55
C PRO A 52 -15.51 14.66 -1.29
N PHE A 53 -16.27 15.56 -0.65
CA PHE A 53 -15.81 16.30 0.52
C PHE A 53 -15.42 15.37 1.70
N ALA A 54 -16.21 14.35 1.95
CA ALA A 54 -16.04 13.42 3.07
C ALA A 54 -15.65 12.00 2.57
N ALA A 55 -14.62 11.90 1.70
CA ALA A 55 -14.20 10.64 1.09
C ALA A 55 -13.77 9.58 2.13
N PHE A 56 -13.28 9.98 3.29
CA PHE A 56 -12.81 9.08 4.35
C PHE A 56 -13.88 8.78 5.39
N ASP A 57 -14.53 9.81 5.94
CA ASP A 57 -15.37 9.74 7.13
C ASP A 57 -16.87 9.95 6.85
N GLY A 58 -17.25 10.17 5.61
CA GLY A 58 -18.65 10.24 5.18
C GLY A 58 -19.42 8.94 5.43
N ILE A 59 -20.76 9.00 5.33
CA ILE A 59 -21.66 7.84 5.53
C ILE A 59 -21.23 6.65 4.66
N TYR A 60 -20.81 6.92 3.43
CA TYR A 60 -20.26 5.93 2.48
C TYR A 60 -18.76 6.12 2.25
N GLY A 61 -18.07 6.80 3.17
CA GLY A 61 -16.63 7.02 3.10
C GLY A 61 -15.81 5.75 3.37
N LEU A 62 -14.51 5.85 3.11
CA LEU A 62 -13.56 4.72 3.18
C LEU A 62 -13.68 3.93 4.50
N TRP A 63 -13.71 4.63 5.65
CA TRP A 63 -13.72 3.97 6.96
C TRP A 63 -14.98 3.16 7.19
N ASN A 64 -16.13 3.69 6.80
CA ASN A 64 -17.40 3.01 6.95
C ASN A 64 -17.55 1.81 6.00
N GLN A 65 -16.95 1.87 4.82
CA GLN A 65 -16.99 0.79 3.82
C GLN A 65 -15.99 -0.34 4.12
N THR A 66 -14.89 -0.05 4.81
CA THR A 66 -13.80 -1.03 4.99
C THR A 66 -13.67 -1.52 6.43
N VAL A 67 -13.35 -0.64 7.37
CA VAL A 67 -12.97 -1.01 8.75
C VAL A 67 -14.06 -0.73 9.78
N LYS A 68 -15.13 -0.06 9.41
CA LYS A 68 -16.29 0.32 10.26
C LYS A 68 -15.92 1.17 11.49
N ASN A 69 -14.68 1.62 11.62
CA ASN A 69 -14.17 2.47 12.68
C ASN A 69 -13.52 3.71 12.09
N LYS A 70 -13.68 4.85 12.77
CA LYS A 70 -12.99 6.08 12.36
C LYS A 70 -11.50 5.95 12.65
N HIS A 71 -10.68 6.25 11.64
CA HIS A 71 -9.24 6.36 11.78
C HIS A 71 -8.79 7.78 11.49
N SER A 72 -7.81 8.26 12.24
CA SER A 72 -7.13 9.52 11.96
C SER A 72 -5.89 9.23 11.12
N ILE A 73 -5.76 9.94 10.02
CA ILE A 73 -4.52 9.93 9.23
C ILE A 73 -3.58 10.93 9.89
N ALA A 74 -2.44 10.44 10.40
CA ALA A 74 -1.42 11.32 10.97
C ALA A 74 -0.92 12.31 9.90
N PRO A 75 -0.69 13.59 10.27
CA PRO A 75 -0.11 14.55 9.35
C PRO A 75 1.24 14.06 8.81
N LEU A 76 1.44 14.16 7.50
CA LEU A 76 2.72 13.86 6.88
C LEU A 76 3.72 14.94 7.27
N SER A 77 4.76 14.58 8.01
CA SER A 77 5.87 15.48 8.36
C SER A 77 7.02 15.24 7.38
N PHE A 78 7.21 16.15 6.44
CA PHE A 78 8.35 16.10 5.54
C PHE A 78 9.59 16.68 6.20
N GLY A 79 10.74 16.01 6.05
CA GLY A 79 12.06 16.54 6.43
C GLY A 79 12.41 16.48 7.93
N LYS A 80 11.59 15.87 8.78
CA LYS A 80 11.86 15.74 10.24
C LYS A 80 12.27 14.34 10.68
N SER A 81 12.15 13.35 9.81
CA SER A 81 12.52 11.95 10.09
C SER A 81 13.01 11.29 8.81
N LEU A 82 13.65 10.14 8.92
CA LEU A 82 14.00 9.30 7.79
C LEU A 82 12.76 8.99 6.93
N PHE A 83 12.93 9.00 5.63
CA PHE A 83 11.87 8.56 4.72
C PHE A 83 11.53 7.10 4.99
N ALA A 84 10.27 6.71 4.84
CA ALA A 84 9.83 5.33 5.06
C ALA A 84 10.61 4.33 4.17
N VAL A 85 11.06 4.74 3.00
CA VAL A 85 11.89 3.92 2.11
C VAL A 85 13.24 3.55 2.74
N GLU A 86 13.83 4.43 3.53
CA GLU A 86 15.11 4.18 4.23
C GLU A 86 14.96 3.19 5.39
N GLN A 87 13.72 3.01 5.88
CA GLN A 87 13.37 2.05 6.92
C GLN A 87 12.83 0.73 6.36
N THR A 88 12.89 0.54 5.04
CA THR A 88 12.35 -0.63 4.37
C THR A 88 13.40 -1.73 4.25
N ASN A 89 13.04 -2.94 4.64
CA ASN A 89 13.89 -4.12 4.45
C ASN A 89 13.75 -4.66 3.03
N ILE A 90 14.88 -4.86 2.35
CA ILE A 90 14.94 -5.50 1.04
C ILE A 90 15.14 -7.00 1.23
N LYS A 91 14.29 -7.81 0.60
CA LYS A 91 14.41 -9.28 0.65
C LYS A 91 15.66 -9.76 -0.11
N MET A 92 16.45 -10.62 0.52
CA MET A 92 17.60 -11.27 -0.12
C MET A 92 17.18 -12.44 -1.02
N PHE A 93 16.05 -13.09 -0.72
CA PHE A 93 15.55 -14.25 -1.45
C PHE A 93 14.15 -13.98 -1.99
N PRO A 94 13.77 -14.53 -3.16
CA PRO A 94 12.45 -14.35 -3.76
C PRO A 94 11.40 -15.24 -3.05
N VAL A 95 11.34 -15.16 -1.73
CA VAL A 95 10.41 -15.91 -0.88
C VAL A 95 9.63 -14.99 0.04
N ARG A 96 8.63 -15.52 0.74
CA ARG A 96 7.88 -14.79 1.75
C ARG A 96 8.83 -14.26 2.84
N ASP A 97 8.49 -13.13 3.44
CA ASP A 97 9.29 -12.49 4.48
C ASP A 97 9.65 -13.43 5.64
N SER A 98 8.67 -14.17 6.17
CA SER A 98 8.88 -15.19 7.21
C SER A 98 9.80 -16.35 6.80
N CYS A 99 10.09 -16.52 5.52
CA CYS A 99 10.97 -17.56 4.98
C CYS A 99 12.40 -17.07 4.71
N GLN A 100 12.70 -15.79 4.90
CA GLN A 100 14.04 -15.23 4.64
C GLN A 100 15.09 -15.91 5.54
N LEU A 101 14.84 -15.94 6.85
CA LEU A 101 15.74 -16.55 7.82
C LEU A 101 15.89 -18.08 7.65
N PRO A 102 14.81 -18.88 7.52
CA PRO A 102 14.92 -20.30 7.22
C PRO A 102 15.76 -20.62 5.97
N VAL A 103 15.59 -19.88 4.88
CA VAL A 103 16.38 -20.08 3.66
C VAL A 103 17.84 -19.75 3.90
N GLN A 104 18.15 -18.67 4.60
CA GLN A 104 19.53 -18.31 4.94
C GLN A 104 20.16 -19.39 5.81
N THR A 105 19.47 -19.85 6.85
CA THR A 105 19.96 -20.92 7.75
C THR A 105 20.24 -22.22 7.00
N ALA A 106 19.35 -22.63 6.11
CA ALA A 106 19.56 -23.83 5.29
C ALA A 106 20.80 -23.72 4.40
N ARG A 107 21.03 -22.55 3.79
CA ARG A 107 22.24 -22.29 2.99
C ARG A 107 23.53 -22.36 3.82
N ASP A 108 23.49 -21.84 5.02
CA ASP A 108 24.66 -21.82 5.90
C ASP A 108 24.97 -23.22 6.48
N LEU A 109 23.93 -23.99 6.82
CA LEU A 109 24.08 -25.40 7.20
C LEU A 109 24.68 -26.24 6.08
N ARG A 110 24.19 -26.07 4.84
CA ARG A 110 24.74 -26.79 3.69
C ARG A 110 26.26 -26.61 3.55
N LYS A 111 26.77 -25.39 3.79
CA LYS A 111 28.22 -25.11 3.73
C LYS A 111 29.03 -25.83 4.81
N LYS A 112 28.39 -26.23 5.93
CA LYS A 112 29.06 -26.92 7.06
C LYS A 112 28.99 -28.43 6.89
N ILE A 113 28.08 -28.96 6.07
CA ILE A 113 27.88 -30.42 5.91
C ILE A 113 28.55 -30.92 4.61
N ALA A 114 28.75 -30.05 3.63
CA ALA A 114 29.46 -30.35 2.38
C ALA A 114 30.99 -30.25 2.58
#